data_6ca120699e6b6b68545fbc46c935c522
#
_entry.id   6ca120699e6b6b68545fbc46c935c522
#
_cell.length_a   1.000
_cell.length_b   1.000
_cell.length_c   1.000
_cell.angle_alpha   90.00
_cell.angle_beta   90.00
_cell.angle_gamma   90.00
#
_symmetry.space_group_name_H-M   'P 1'
#
loop_
_entity.id
_entity.type
_entity.pdbx_description
1 polymer ?
#
loop_
_entity_poly.entity_id
_entity_poly.type
_entity_poly.pdbx_seq_one_letter_code
_entity_poly.pdbx_strand_id
1 'polypeptide(L)'
;KAISLIYPELKGRLNGHAVRVPLLNASLTDCVFEMKKPVSVEEINKLFIEASASYLKNILSFEERPLVSSDYVKNSHSAIIDGLSTMVVNRTQLKVYAWYDNEWGYACRMVDLISHIMNK
;
A
#
# COMPACT_ATOMS: atom_id res chain seq x y z
N LYS A 1 -4.44 -14.09 8.81
CA LYS A 1 -4.53 -14.18 10.28
C LYS A 1 -3.71 -13.12 11.02
N ALA A 2 -2.51 -12.71 10.52
CA ALA A 2 -1.65 -11.75 11.23
C ALA A 2 -2.28 -10.33 11.36
N ILE A 3 -2.94 -9.85 10.34
CA ILE A 3 -3.53 -8.49 10.34
C ILE A 3 -4.57 -8.33 11.45
N SER A 4 -5.41 -9.34 11.70
CA SER A 4 -6.42 -9.29 12.77
C SER A 4 -5.85 -9.42 14.18
N LEU A 5 -4.55 -9.70 14.34
CA LEU A 5 -3.86 -9.59 15.63
C LEU A 5 -3.46 -8.15 15.93
N ILE A 6 -3.14 -7.37 14.88
CA ILE A 6 -2.75 -5.96 14.99
C ILE A 6 -4.01 -5.08 15.00
N TYR A 7 -5.01 -5.42 14.17
CA TYR A 7 -6.29 -4.72 14.02
C TYR A 7 -7.45 -5.67 14.34
N PRO A 8 -7.79 -5.89 15.63
CA PRO A 8 -8.83 -6.86 16.05
C PRO A 8 -10.22 -6.59 15.43
N GLU A 9 -10.53 -5.33 15.11
CA GLU A 9 -11.76 -4.90 14.46
C GLU A 9 -11.94 -5.45 13.03
N LEU A 10 -10.86 -5.93 12.41
CA LEU A 10 -10.90 -6.55 11.08
C LEU A 10 -11.14 -8.06 11.13
N LYS A 11 -11.29 -8.65 12.33
CA LYS A 11 -11.56 -10.08 12.48
C LYS A 11 -12.90 -10.44 11.82
N GLY A 12 -12.86 -11.40 10.88
CA GLY A 12 -14.01 -11.82 10.08
C GLY A 12 -14.45 -10.84 8.98
N ARG A 13 -13.75 -9.71 8.84
CA ARG A 13 -14.05 -8.66 7.84
C ARG A 13 -12.97 -8.53 6.78
N LEU A 14 -11.88 -9.27 6.91
CA LEU A 14 -10.76 -9.30 5.98
C LEU A 14 -10.57 -10.71 5.46
N ASN A 15 -10.45 -10.84 4.15
CA ASN A 15 -10.02 -12.06 3.47
C ASN A 15 -9.02 -11.71 2.38
N GLY A 16 -8.26 -12.68 1.91
CA GLY A 16 -7.31 -12.48 0.82
C GLY A 16 -6.54 -13.77 0.50
N HIS A 17 -5.97 -13.77 -0.68
CA HIS A 17 -5.11 -14.84 -1.15
C HIS A 17 -3.92 -14.24 -1.92
N ALA A 18 -2.87 -15.03 -2.10
CA ALA A 18 -1.73 -14.65 -2.91
C ALA A 18 -1.82 -15.34 -4.27
N VAL A 19 -1.52 -14.58 -5.32
CA VAL A 19 -1.33 -15.11 -6.68
C VAL A 19 0.16 -14.99 -7.00
N ARG A 20 0.79 -16.14 -7.29
CA ARG A 20 2.20 -16.18 -7.66
C ARG A 20 2.33 -16.15 -9.17
N VAL A 21 3.15 -15.23 -9.67
CA VAL A 21 3.40 -15.01 -11.09
C VAL A 21 4.91 -15.16 -11.38
N PRO A 22 5.31 -15.44 -12.61
CA PRO A 22 6.71 -15.68 -12.98
C PRO A 22 7.50 -14.37 -13.15
N LEU A 23 7.53 -13.55 -12.10
CA LEU A 23 8.35 -12.34 -11.99
C LEU A 23 9.45 -12.56 -10.94
N LEU A 24 10.64 -12.01 -11.18
CA LEU A 24 11.77 -12.15 -10.28
C LEU A 24 11.58 -11.35 -8.99
N ASN A 25 11.09 -10.12 -9.12
CA ASN A 25 10.90 -9.20 -8.00
C ASN A 25 9.80 -8.17 -8.32
N ALA A 26 9.41 -7.42 -7.32
CA ALA A 26 8.27 -6.51 -7.25
C ALA A 26 6.92 -7.24 -7.22
N SER A 27 6.04 -6.73 -6.41
CA SER A 27 4.72 -7.31 -6.14
C SER A 27 3.65 -6.24 -6.13
N LEU A 28 2.42 -6.65 -6.34
CA LEU A 28 1.24 -5.80 -6.28
C LEU A 28 0.28 -6.31 -5.20
N THR A 29 -0.13 -5.43 -4.32
CA THR A 29 -1.29 -5.67 -3.45
C THR A 29 -2.51 -5.04 -4.10
N ASP A 30 -3.49 -5.86 -4.45
CA ASP A 30 -4.80 -5.46 -4.94
C ASP A 30 -5.77 -5.42 -3.75
N CYS A 31 -6.17 -4.23 -3.33
CA CYS A 31 -7.05 -4.02 -2.19
C CYS A 31 -8.44 -3.60 -2.65
N VAL A 32 -9.46 -4.30 -2.18
CA VAL A 32 -10.86 -3.92 -2.36
C VAL A 32 -11.47 -3.64 -0.98
N PHE A 33 -12.09 -2.47 -0.85
CA PHE A 33 -12.71 -2.01 0.40
C PHE A 33 -14.18 -1.70 0.17
N GLU A 34 -15.02 -2.12 1.11
CA GLU A 34 -16.38 -1.62 1.25
C GLU A 34 -16.37 -0.47 2.25
N MET A 35 -16.59 0.73 1.76
CA MET A 35 -16.51 1.96 2.55
C MET A 35 -17.82 2.22 3.29
N LYS A 36 -17.73 2.71 4.52
CA LYS A 36 -18.90 3.08 5.33
C LYS A 36 -19.64 4.32 4.81
N LYS A 37 -18.96 5.16 4.05
CA LYS A 37 -19.49 6.41 3.49
C LYS A 37 -19.13 6.48 2.01
N PRO A 38 -19.92 7.17 1.20
CA PRO A 38 -19.55 7.47 -0.18
C PRO A 38 -18.22 8.19 -0.26
N VAL A 39 -17.40 7.82 -1.25
CA VAL A 39 -16.08 8.42 -1.54
C VAL A 39 -15.93 8.65 -3.04
N SER A 40 -14.98 9.50 -3.42
CA SER A 40 -14.55 9.66 -4.81
C SER A 40 -13.08 9.24 -4.99
N VAL A 41 -12.66 9.02 -6.24
CA VAL A 41 -11.27 8.72 -6.59
C VAL A 41 -10.36 9.87 -6.15
N GLU A 42 -10.77 11.10 -6.42
CA GLU A 42 -10.02 12.32 -6.10
C GLU A 42 -9.81 12.48 -4.59
N GLU A 43 -10.86 12.24 -3.78
CA GLU A 43 -10.75 12.27 -2.32
C GLU A 43 -9.76 11.23 -1.80
N ILE A 44 -9.82 10.01 -2.31
CA ILE A 44 -8.94 8.91 -1.88
C ILE A 44 -7.49 9.19 -2.31
N ASN A 45 -7.26 9.59 -3.55
CA ASN A 45 -5.92 9.89 -4.04
C ASN A 45 -5.31 11.06 -3.25
N LYS A 46 -6.08 12.10 -2.95
CA LYS A 46 -5.65 13.22 -2.12
C LYS A 46 -5.20 12.76 -0.73
N LEU A 47 -5.96 11.87 -0.08
CA LEU A 47 -5.58 11.31 1.23
C LEU A 47 -4.24 10.55 1.17
N PHE A 48 -3.99 9.77 0.11
CA PHE A 48 -2.73 9.07 -0.05
C PHE A 48 -1.56 10.04 -0.32
N ILE A 49 -1.76 11.08 -1.12
CA ILE A 49 -0.77 12.12 -1.36
C ILE A 49 -0.42 12.82 -0.04
N GLU A 50 -1.41 13.25 0.74
CA GLU A 50 -1.20 13.91 2.04
C GLU A 50 -0.47 12.99 3.03
N ALA A 51 -0.86 11.72 3.11
CA ALA A 51 -0.22 10.75 3.99
C ALA A 51 1.26 10.51 3.61
N SER A 52 1.55 10.37 2.30
CA SER A 52 2.91 10.18 1.80
C SER A 52 3.82 11.39 2.03
N ALA A 53 3.26 12.59 2.05
CA ALA A 53 4.00 13.82 2.32
C ALA A 53 4.17 14.12 3.84
N SER A 54 3.44 13.44 4.70
CA SER A 54 3.38 13.70 6.15
C SER A 54 3.83 12.49 7.00
N TYR A 55 2.90 11.87 7.71
CA TYR A 55 3.19 10.83 8.71
C TYR A 55 3.66 9.49 8.14
N LEU A 56 3.46 9.23 6.84
CA LEU A 56 3.98 8.06 6.13
C LEU A 56 5.13 8.42 5.17
N LYS A 57 5.75 9.58 5.35
CA LYS A 57 6.90 9.99 4.54
C LYS A 57 7.99 8.92 4.57
N ASN A 58 8.56 8.59 3.42
CA ASN A 58 9.54 7.52 3.19
C ASN A 58 9.02 6.08 3.43
N ILE A 59 7.74 5.91 3.81
CA ILE A 59 7.10 4.60 4.00
C ILE A 59 6.09 4.35 2.88
N LEU A 60 5.25 5.35 2.59
CA LEU A 60 4.28 5.36 1.51
C LEU A 60 4.74 6.30 0.41
N SER A 61 4.51 5.92 -0.85
CA SER A 61 4.64 6.80 -2.01
C SER A 61 3.35 6.78 -2.82
N PHE A 62 3.15 7.81 -3.63
CA PHE A 62 2.05 7.93 -4.58
C PHE A 62 2.62 8.16 -5.98
N GLU A 63 2.14 7.42 -6.97
CA GLU A 63 2.63 7.45 -8.35
C GLU A 63 1.49 7.75 -9.31
N GLU A 64 1.71 8.70 -10.22
CA GLU A 64 0.74 9.12 -11.24
C GLU A 64 1.18 8.76 -12.65
N ARG A 65 2.34 8.12 -12.79
CA ARG A 65 2.83 7.65 -14.10
C ARG A 65 2.36 6.22 -14.36
N PRO A 66 2.13 5.82 -15.62
CA PRO A 66 1.75 4.46 -15.98
C PRO A 66 2.97 3.53 -15.95
N LEU A 67 3.46 3.20 -14.74
CA LEU A 67 4.61 2.35 -14.52
C LEU A 67 4.21 0.86 -14.40
N VAL A 68 5.19 -0.02 -14.55
CA VAL A 68 5.03 -1.47 -14.42
C VAL A 68 5.92 -2.04 -13.31
N SER A 69 5.75 -3.31 -12.97
CA SER A 69 6.42 -3.97 -11.83
C SER A 69 7.94 -3.76 -11.79
N SER A 70 8.62 -3.82 -12.95
CA SER A 70 10.08 -3.65 -13.03
C SER A 70 10.56 -2.27 -12.58
N ASP A 71 9.72 -1.24 -12.69
CA ASP A 71 10.07 0.14 -12.32
C ASP A 71 10.12 0.33 -10.79
N TYR A 72 9.50 -0.59 -10.04
CA TYR A 72 9.46 -0.53 -8.59
C TYR A 72 10.54 -1.37 -7.90
N VAL A 73 11.38 -2.08 -8.67
CA VAL A 73 12.51 -2.84 -8.14
C VAL A 73 13.50 -1.89 -7.46
N LYS A 74 13.94 -2.24 -6.25
CA LYS A 74 14.78 -1.43 -5.35
C LYS A 74 14.13 -0.12 -4.87
N ASN A 75 12.83 0.02 -4.99
CA ASN A 75 12.13 1.15 -4.36
C ASN A 75 12.06 0.92 -2.84
N SER A 76 12.48 1.93 -2.07
CA SER A 76 12.58 1.84 -0.60
C SER A 76 11.27 1.98 0.15
N HIS A 77 10.20 2.41 -0.51
CA HIS A 77 8.88 2.54 0.13
C HIS A 77 8.25 1.16 0.36
N SER A 78 7.52 1.04 1.46
CA SER A 78 6.78 -0.19 1.79
C SER A 78 5.56 -0.40 0.92
N ALA A 79 5.00 0.68 0.38
CA ALA A 79 3.90 0.67 -0.57
C ALA A 79 3.97 1.92 -1.47
N ILE A 80 3.70 1.73 -2.75
CA ILE A 80 3.57 2.80 -3.74
C ILE A 80 2.18 2.70 -4.34
N ILE A 81 1.32 3.65 -4.01
CA ILE A 81 -0.05 3.70 -4.53
C ILE A 81 -0.04 4.06 -6.00
N ASP A 82 -0.68 3.24 -6.81
CA ASP A 82 -0.93 3.52 -8.23
C ASP A 82 -2.18 4.40 -8.35
N GLY A 83 -1.95 5.71 -8.44
CA GLY A 83 -3.03 6.70 -8.47
C GLY A 83 -3.92 6.59 -9.70
N LEU A 84 -3.37 6.15 -10.85
CA LEU A 84 -4.13 5.96 -12.08
C LEU A 84 -5.06 4.75 -12.01
N SER A 85 -4.74 3.77 -11.18
CA SER A 85 -5.51 2.54 -11.02
C SER A 85 -6.51 2.59 -9.85
N THR A 86 -6.62 3.69 -9.13
CA THR A 86 -7.63 3.87 -8.08
C THR A 86 -9.01 3.89 -8.71
N MET A 87 -9.92 3.05 -8.21
CA MET A 87 -11.29 2.92 -8.74
C MET A 87 -12.32 2.98 -7.62
N VAL A 88 -13.45 3.64 -7.89
CA VAL A 88 -14.60 3.66 -7.01
C VAL A 88 -15.84 3.23 -7.79
N VAL A 89 -16.51 2.19 -7.29
CA VAL A 89 -17.77 1.67 -7.86
C VAL A 89 -18.90 1.88 -6.85
N ASN A 90 -20.07 2.29 -7.32
CA ASN A 90 -21.25 2.56 -6.50
C ASN A 90 -20.97 3.51 -5.31
N ARG A 91 -19.95 4.36 -5.43
CA ARG A 91 -19.51 5.32 -4.42
C ARG A 91 -18.99 4.73 -3.10
N THR A 92 -19.11 3.43 -2.88
CA THR A 92 -18.69 2.76 -1.63
C THR A 92 -17.69 1.62 -1.85
N GLN A 93 -17.60 1.05 -3.04
CA GLN A 93 -16.62 0.02 -3.33
C GLN A 93 -15.34 0.68 -3.87
N LEU A 94 -14.32 0.74 -3.04
CA LEU A 94 -13.02 1.30 -3.38
C LEU A 94 -12.04 0.18 -3.74
N LYS A 95 -11.32 0.35 -4.86
CA LYS A 95 -10.21 -0.51 -5.25
C LYS A 95 -8.93 0.32 -5.35
N VAL A 96 -7.86 -0.18 -4.74
CA VAL A 96 -6.54 0.47 -4.69
C VAL A 96 -5.46 -0.55 -5.02
N TYR A 97 -4.54 -0.17 -5.88
CA TYR A 97 -3.31 -0.92 -6.14
C TYR A 97 -2.14 -0.30 -5.39
N ALA A 98 -1.37 -1.14 -4.73
CA ALA A 98 -0.14 -0.76 -4.07
C ALA A 98 1.00 -1.65 -4.52
N TRP A 99 1.95 -1.07 -5.24
CA TRP A 99 3.18 -1.73 -5.65
C TRP A 99 4.20 -1.75 -4.51
N TYR A 100 5.07 -2.73 -4.48
CA TYR A 100 6.18 -2.79 -3.53
C TYR A 100 7.28 -3.73 -4.02
N ASP A 101 8.52 -3.43 -3.61
CA ASP A 101 9.60 -4.41 -3.68
C ASP A 101 9.54 -5.25 -2.42
N ASN A 102 9.25 -6.55 -2.59
CA ASN A 102 9.02 -7.46 -1.45
C ASN A 102 10.26 -7.73 -0.58
N GLU A 103 11.46 -7.41 -1.06
CA GLU A 103 12.71 -7.57 -0.33
C GLU A 103 13.27 -6.22 0.15
N TRP A 104 13.39 -5.26 -0.74
CA TRP A 104 14.05 -4.00 -0.48
C TRP A 104 13.29 -3.11 0.50
N GLY A 105 11.99 -2.96 0.31
CA GLY A 105 11.14 -2.18 1.20
C GLY A 105 11.18 -2.69 2.64
N TYR A 106 11.13 -4.01 2.83
CA TYR A 106 11.23 -4.62 4.15
C TYR A 106 12.60 -4.41 4.80
N ALA A 107 13.70 -4.58 4.03
CA ALA A 107 15.05 -4.33 4.52
C ALA A 107 15.22 -2.88 4.99
N CYS A 108 14.69 -1.90 4.24
CA CYS A 108 14.67 -0.50 4.66
C CYS A 108 13.91 -0.30 5.98
N ARG A 109 12.76 -0.92 6.16
CA ARG A 109 11.99 -0.84 7.43
C ARG A 109 12.73 -1.46 8.61
N MET A 110 13.50 -2.50 8.41
CA MET A 110 14.35 -3.08 9.46
C MET A 110 15.42 -2.08 9.92
N VAL A 111 16.07 -1.39 8.99
CA VAL A 111 17.05 -0.33 9.32
C VAL A 111 16.39 0.83 10.06
N ASP A 112 15.22 1.28 9.60
CA ASP A 112 14.47 2.35 10.25
C ASP A 112 14.09 1.97 11.70
N LEU A 113 13.66 0.73 11.91
CA LEU A 113 13.30 0.23 13.25
C LEU A 113 14.52 0.21 14.18
N ILE A 114 15.67 -0.27 13.71
CA ILE A 114 16.92 -0.26 14.48
C ILE A 114 17.28 1.18 14.85
N SER A 115 17.25 2.09 13.90
CA SER A 115 17.54 3.51 14.13
C SER A 115 16.58 4.14 15.14
N HIS A 116 15.28 3.80 15.08
CA HIS A 116 14.29 4.28 16.03
C HIS A 116 14.54 3.77 17.46
N ILE A 117 14.97 2.51 17.61
CA ILE A 117 15.27 1.93 18.94
C ILE A 117 16.53 2.57 19.53
N MET A 118 17.55 2.83 18.69
CA MET A 118 18.82 3.41 19.16
C MET A 118 18.72 4.89 19.53
N ASN A 119 17.72 5.62 19.01
CA ASN A 119 17.52 7.04 19.26
C ASN A 119 16.47 7.32 20.37
N LYS A 120 16.03 6.30 21.09
CA LYS A 120 15.20 6.41 22.31
C LYS A 120 16.06 6.42 23.57
#